data_635b88d74be14c362cacb28c1ee514ff
#
_entry.id   635b88d74be14c362cacb28c1ee514ff
#
_cell.length_a   1.000
_cell.length_b   1.000
_cell.length_c   1.000
_cell.angle_alpha   90.00
_cell.angle_beta   90.00
_cell.angle_gamma   90.00
#
_symmetry.space_group_name_H-M   'P 1'
#
loop_
_entity.id
_entity.type
_entity.pdbx_description
1 polymer ?
#
loop_
_entity_poly.entity_id
_entity_poly.type
_entity_poly.pdbx_seq_one_letter_code
_entity_poly.pdbx_strand_id
1 'polypeptide(L)'
;MRHWLFLIIFALFPVSGEAQVAVARYYGDKDAALTFTFDDGLQEHYTKVFPQLKRLGLKASFGIIGSKVGATWKGIPTMTWEQMKEMVADGQEITSHGWAHHAVTRLTGEALRYEVQHNDSVIYQHLGFFPRTYFYPGNRKSDEGIAFCSKNRVGTRMQQGSFGSKRDMPWVQRTLDRTLKKREWTVWMTHGITCGYDAFTNPQLLWDTMERVAGMQDRLWVATLHDVLAYTAERDTILLDIKQGKNELTVTPKIPLDKHLFNHPLTLVVNGNVSEAVQNGKRLMLTPKNGKTLIDIDPHGGKIKMKMGALEKVLLPKRGDNLVILTAGQSNTDGRVMNDELPQRIQQNKYQYCQWSYGSGDISGRGQFETFWPRMVHPRNPHRWAYDAVVYYEVEQVLKKPFYVIKESLGGTAIDTTCQSTNKMYWSANPDYLASTAAADKGGKSLLKAFTDNIGACIDKQLSQLKGGYDIRVMLWHQGESDRKAPWRYYGNLKAVVSYVRNYLVRKTGDQSYAQLPVVCGTYSEKAAAIKRRLLMHSTVCNRKTRTFMWLMSVMPHCEMTKSTLTLRVQNFWACVCIINC
;
A
#
# COMPACT_ATOMS: atom_id res chain seq x y z
N MET A 1 -7.09 62.96 43.15
CA MET A 1 -6.98 62.28 41.83
C MET A 1 -6.35 60.91 42.08
N ARG A 2 -7.14 59.84 42.11
CA ARG A 2 -6.69 58.47 42.33
C ARG A 2 -6.79 57.72 41.00
N HIS A 3 -5.64 57.31 40.45
CA HIS A 3 -5.56 56.46 39.25
C HIS A 3 -5.78 55.01 39.66
N TRP A 4 -6.84 54.38 39.11
CA TRP A 4 -7.09 52.95 39.18
C TRP A 4 -6.39 52.31 37.99
N LEU A 5 -5.37 51.47 38.27
CA LEU A 5 -4.74 50.56 37.29
C LEU A 5 -5.62 49.34 37.17
N PHE A 6 -6.25 49.13 36.01
CA PHE A 6 -6.91 47.88 35.68
C PHE A 6 -5.84 46.88 35.16
N LEU A 7 -5.53 45.89 35.99
CA LEU A 7 -4.78 44.71 35.54
C LEU A 7 -5.73 43.83 34.74
N ILE A 8 -5.54 43.73 33.40
CA ILE A 8 -6.21 42.75 32.56
C ILE A 8 -5.42 41.46 32.70
N ILE A 9 -5.97 40.50 33.47
CA ILE A 9 -5.50 39.13 33.51
C ILE A 9 -5.94 38.46 32.23
N PHE A 10 -5.03 38.27 31.28
CA PHE A 10 -5.24 37.36 30.15
C PHE A 10 -5.28 35.94 30.71
N ALA A 11 -6.48 35.40 30.91
CA ALA A 11 -6.68 33.96 31.09
C ALA A 11 -6.32 33.27 29.77
N LEU A 12 -5.15 32.65 29.73
CA LEU A 12 -4.78 31.71 28.68
C LEU A 12 -5.77 30.53 28.75
N PHE A 13 -6.83 30.59 27.95
CA PHE A 13 -7.60 29.40 27.66
C PHE A 13 -6.68 28.39 26.97
N PRO A 14 -6.61 27.15 27.43
CA PRO A 14 -5.88 26.14 26.71
C PRO A 14 -6.60 25.98 25.34
N VAL A 15 -5.88 26.24 24.27
CA VAL A 15 -6.28 25.81 22.94
C VAL A 15 -6.61 24.33 23.05
N SER A 16 -7.82 23.96 22.71
CA SER A 16 -8.29 22.57 22.67
C SER A 16 -7.35 21.78 21.74
N GLY A 17 -6.30 21.20 22.31
CA GLY A 17 -5.40 20.31 21.59
C GLY A 17 -6.21 19.09 21.10
N GLU A 18 -5.99 18.68 19.86
CA GLU A 18 -6.48 17.38 19.37
C GLU A 18 -6.17 16.32 20.43
N ALA A 19 -7.13 15.43 20.72
CA ALA A 19 -6.97 14.35 21.69
C ALA A 19 -5.65 13.62 21.42
N GLN A 20 -4.86 13.42 22.45
CA GLN A 20 -3.53 12.80 22.33
C GLN A 20 -3.59 11.38 21.75
N VAL A 21 -4.71 10.66 22.00
CA VAL A 21 -5.00 9.34 21.46
C VAL A 21 -6.45 9.29 20.99
N ALA A 22 -6.65 8.74 19.82
CA ALA A 22 -7.98 8.50 19.27
C ALA A 22 -7.99 7.15 18.53
N VAL A 23 -9.17 6.54 18.35
CA VAL A 23 -9.33 5.42 17.44
C VAL A 23 -9.47 5.95 16.01
N ALA A 24 -8.75 5.34 15.08
CA ALA A 24 -8.84 5.69 13.66
C ALA A 24 -10.26 5.46 13.12
N ARG A 25 -10.68 6.31 12.17
CA ARG A 25 -12.02 6.17 11.56
C ARG A 25 -12.22 4.82 10.87
N TYR A 26 -11.18 4.35 10.16
CA TYR A 26 -11.11 3.03 9.55
C TYR A 26 -9.77 2.39 9.88
N TYR A 27 -9.72 1.06 9.84
CA TYR A 27 -8.53 0.29 10.16
C TYR A 27 -7.29 0.79 9.39
N GLY A 28 -6.15 0.86 10.07
CA GLY A 28 -4.90 1.41 9.54
C GLY A 28 -4.94 2.90 9.22
N ASP A 29 -5.88 3.65 9.85
CA ASP A 29 -6.10 5.09 9.62
C ASP A 29 -6.29 5.42 8.13
N LYS A 30 -7.10 4.58 7.46
CA LYS A 30 -7.50 4.81 6.07
C LYS A 30 -8.53 5.92 5.95
N ASP A 31 -8.59 6.58 4.78
CA ASP A 31 -9.52 7.68 4.54
C ASP A 31 -10.98 7.19 4.45
N ALA A 32 -11.19 6.00 3.85
CA ALA A 32 -12.51 5.43 3.59
C ALA A 32 -12.46 3.91 3.58
N ALA A 33 -13.64 3.24 3.51
CA ALA A 33 -13.74 1.80 3.36
C ALA A 33 -14.54 1.39 2.12
N LEU A 34 -14.27 0.19 1.59
CA LEU A 34 -14.99 -0.44 0.50
C LEU A 34 -15.16 -1.92 0.79
N THR A 35 -16.38 -2.42 0.57
CA THR A 35 -16.69 -3.84 0.62
C THR A 35 -17.28 -4.32 -0.70
N PHE A 36 -16.68 -5.35 -1.29
CA PHE A 36 -17.30 -6.13 -2.34
C PHE A 36 -18.19 -7.20 -1.71
N THR A 37 -19.47 -7.27 -2.12
CA THR A 37 -20.37 -8.33 -1.72
C THR A 37 -20.91 -9.05 -2.95
N PHE A 38 -20.91 -10.39 -2.90
CA PHE A 38 -21.37 -11.27 -3.97
C PHE A 38 -22.56 -12.08 -3.47
N ASP A 39 -23.69 -11.96 -4.13
CA ASP A 39 -24.95 -12.59 -3.72
C ASP A 39 -25.16 -13.93 -4.45
N ASP A 40 -26.04 -14.79 -3.90
CA ASP A 40 -26.53 -16.06 -4.45
C ASP A 40 -25.56 -17.25 -4.41
N GLY A 41 -24.26 -17.06 -4.09
CA GLY A 41 -23.31 -18.15 -3.99
C GLY A 41 -22.96 -18.84 -5.33
N LEU A 42 -22.94 -18.08 -6.44
CA LEU A 42 -22.71 -18.64 -7.79
C LEU A 42 -21.32 -19.24 -7.96
N GLN A 43 -21.21 -20.27 -8.79
CA GLN A 43 -19.94 -20.97 -9.08
C GLN A 43 -18.84 -20.01 -9.62
N GLU A 44 -19.22 -18.98 -10.37
CA GLU A 44 -18.27 -17.98 -10.88
C GLU A 44 -17.59 -17.17 -9.79
N HIS A 45 -18.19 -17.06 -8.59
CA HIS A 45 -17.56 -16.40 -7.45
C HIS A 45 -16.29 -17.15 -7.01
N TYR A 46 -16.30 -18.48 -7.06
CA TYR A 46 -15.11 -19.28 -6.78
C TYR A 46 -14.18 -19.34 -8.01
N THR A 47 -14.71 -19.67 -9.19
CA THR A 47 -13.86 -19.97 -10.34
C THR A 47 -13.23 -18.75 -11.00
N LYS A 48 -13.86 -17.55 -10.88
CA LYS A 48 -13.42 -16.32 -11.54
C LYS A 48 -13.04 -15.21 -10.56
N VAL A 49 -13.85 -14.98 -9.51
CA VAL A 49 -13.64 -13.88 -8.56
C VAL A 49 -12.57 -14.19 -7.54
N PHE A 50 -12.67 -15.33 -6.87
CA PHE A 50 -11.75 -15.70 -5.79
C PHE A 50 -10.27 -15.72 -6.22
N PRO A 51 -9.87 -16.25 -7.39
CA PRO A 51 -8.48 -16.19 -7.84
C PRO A 51 -7.96 -14.74 -7.97
N GLN A 52 -8.81 -13.80 -8.40
CA GLN A 52 -8.43 -12.39 -8.51
C GLN A 52 -8.29 -11.72 -7.15
N LEU A 53 -9.23 -11.99 -6.22
CA LEU A 53 -9.13 -11.49 -4.84
C LEU A 53 -7.85 -11.98 -4.17
N LYS A 54 -7.55 -13.28 -4.28
CA LYS A 54 -6.34 -13.91 -3.73
C LYS A 54 -5.07 -13.29 -4.32
N ARG A 55 -5.01 -13.15 -5.64
CA ARG A 55 -3.88 -12.52 -6.34
C ARG A 55 -3.62 -11.08 -5.91
N LEU A 56 -4.69 -10.32 -5.66
CA LEU A 56 -4.62 -8.90 -5.29
C LEU A 56 -4.56 -8.65 -3.78
N GLY A 57 -4.65 -9.71 -2.96
CA GLY A 57 -4.72 -9.60 -1.50
C GLY A 57 -5.97 -8.87 -1.00
N LEU A 58 -7.07 -8.93 -1.77
CA LEU A 58 -8.36 -8.32 -1.42
C LEU A 58 -9.25 -9.32 -0.70
N LYS A 59 -10.13 -8.80 0.17
CA LYS A 59 -11.16 -9.58 0.85
C LYS A 59 -12.55 -9.09 0.46
N ALA A 60 -13.49 -10.03 0.40
CA ALA A 60 -14.88 -9.80 0.01
C ALA A 60 -15.82 -10.70 0.80
N SER A 61 -17.13 -10.44 0.69
CA SER A 61 -18.16 -11.20 1.40
C SER A 61 -19.10 -11.87 0.40
N PHE A 62 -19.46 -13.13 0.67
CA PHE A 62 -20.27 -13.98 -0.21
C PHE A 62 -21.50 -14.46 0.52
N GLY A 63 -22.67 -14.05 0.03
CA GLY A 63 -23.99 -14.41 0.58
C GLY A 63 -24.48 -15.73 -0.03
N ILE A 64 -24.73 -16.74 0.81
CA ILE A 64 -25.02 -18.11 0.38
C ILE A 64 -26.48 -18.45 0.60
N ILE A 65 -27.15 -18.95 -0.44
CA ILE A 65 -28.46 -19.61 -0.38
C ILE A 65 -28.25 -21.07 -0.04
N GLY A 66 -28.45 -21.44 1.22
CA GLY A 66 -28.02 -22.77 1.73
C GLY A 66 -28.63 -23.95 0.99
N SER A 67 -29.91 -23.90 0.63
CA SER A 67 -30.59 -24.97 -0.12
C SER A 67 -30.08 -25.15 -1.56
N LYS A 68 -29.20 -24.28 -2.03
CA LYS A 68 -28.70 -24.27 -3.41
C LYS A 68 -27.22 -24.63 -3.52
N VAL A 69 -26.51 -24.81 -2.41
CA VAL A 69 -25.09 -25.14 -2.40
C VAL A 69 -24.82 -26.46 -3.13
N GLY A 70 -23.85 -26.47 -4.05
CA GLY A 70 -23.49 -27.62 -4.87
C GLY A 70 -24.56 -28.03 -5.90
N ALA A 71 -25.50 -27.15 -6.20
CA ALA A 71 -26.62 -27.40 -7.11
C ALA A 71 -26.71 -26.27 -8.18
N THR A 72 -27.91 -25.77 -8.42
CA THR A 72 -28.13 -24.61 -9.31
C THR A 72 -29.07 -23.60 -8.67
N TRP A 73 -28.86 -22.33 -9.00
CA TRP A 73 -29.78 -21.24 -8.71
C TRP A 73 -30.24 -20.62 -10.02
N LYS A 74 -31.54 -20.70 -10.32
CA LYS A 74 -32.12 -20.20 -11.59
C LYS A 74 -31.37 -20.73 -12.83
N GLY A 75 -30.99 -22.01 -12.81
CA GLY A 75 -30.26 -22.67 -13.90
C GLY A 75 -28.74 -22.43 -13.92
N ILE A 76 -28.19 -21.67 -12.96
CA ILE A 76 -26.76 -21.35 -12.89
C ILE A 76 -26.10 -22.17 -11.78
N PRO A 77 -24.96 -22.82 -12.02
CA PRO A 77 -24.24 -23.56 -10.99
C PRO A 77 -23.84 -22.71 -9.79
N THR A 78 -23.86 -23.30 -8.60
CA THR A 78 -23.49 -22.68 -7.34
C THR A 78 -22.24 -23.35 -6.74
N MET A 79 -21.55 -22.62 -5.85
CA MET A 79 -20.36 -23.13 -5.14
C MET A 79 -20.67 -24.35 -4.28
N THR A 80 -19.67 -25.20 -4.07
CA THR A 80 -19.71 -26.31 -3.09
C THR A 80 -19.18 -25.86 -1.73
N TRP A 81 -19.43 -26.66 -0.69
CA TRP A 81 -18.91 -26.40 0.65
C TRP A 81 -17.37 -26.46 0.69
N GLU A 82 -16.75 -27.36 -0.07
CA GLU A 82 -15.29 -27.50 -0.17
C GLU A 82 -14.63 -26.23 -0.74
N GLN A 83 -15.23 -25.68 -1.78
CA GLN A 83 -14.80 -24.42 -2.39
C GLN A 83 -14.90 -23.26 -1.39
N MET A 84 -16.00 -23.20 -0.64
CA MET A 84 -16.18 -22.18 0.39
C MET A 84 -15.19 -22.34 1.56
N LYS A 85 -14.82 -23.58 1.94
CA LYS A 85 -13.75 -23.81 2.94
C LYS A 85 -12.42 -23.23 2.49
N GLU A 86 -12.06 -23.39 1.22
CA GLU A 86 -10.83 -22.78 0.67
C GLU A 86 -10.90 -21.25 0.70
N MET A 87 -12.04 -20.67 0.35
CA MET A 87 -12.24 -19.22 0.41
C MET A 87 -12.12 -18.67 1.83
N VAL A 88 -12.73 -19.36 2.81
CA VAL A 88 -12.63 -19.02 4.25
C VAL A 88 -11.19 -19.12 4.74
N ALA A 89 -10.46 -20.15 4.35
CA ALA A 89 -9.04 -20.31 4.71
C ALA A 89 -8.16 -19.16 4.15
N ASP A 90 -8.56 -18.56 3.03
CA ASP A 90 -7.93 -17.34 2.49
C ASP A 90 -8.40 -16.06 3.18
N GLY A 91 -9.38 -16.12 4.10
CA GLY A 91 -9.94 -14.97 4.81
C GLY A 91 -11.06 -14.25 4.06
N GLN A 92 -11.71 -14.89 3.10
CA GLN A 92 -12.96 -14.39 2.52
C GLN A 92 -14.12 -14.65 3.49
N GLU A 93 -15.12 -13.77 3.52
CA GLU A 93 -16.31 -13.97 4.35
C GLU A 93 -17.37 -14.78 3.61
N ILE A 94 -17.79 -15.90 4.19
CA ILE A 94 -19.01 -16.64 3.79
C ILE A 94 -20.11 -16.27 4.79
N THR A 95 -21.25 -15.79 4.27
CA THR A 95 -22.36 -15.35 5.10
C THR A 95 -23.71 -15.82 4.58
N SER A 96 -24.77 -15.62 5.39
CA SER A 96 -26.12 -16.08 5.10
C SER A 96 -26.86 -15.17 4.14
N HIS A 97 -27.48 -15.75 3.10
CA HIS A 97 -28.43 -15.11 2.21
C HIS A 97 -29.82 -15.82 2.23
N GLY A 98 -30.14 -16.42 3.39
CA GLY A 98 -31.33 -17.20 3.62
C GLY A 98 -31.20 -18.65 3.12
N TRP A 99 -32.13 -19.52 3.60
CA TRP A 99 -32.16 -20.93 3.20
C TRP A 99 -32.63 -21.11 1.75
N ALA A 100 -33.76 -20.46 1.41
CA ALA A 100 -34.39 -20.62 0.10
C ALA A 100 -34.55 -19.28 -0.66
N HIS A 101 -33.83 -18.21 -0.21
CA HIS A 101 -33.88 -16.87 -0.77
C HIS A 101 -35.28 -16.21 -0.64
N HIS A 102 -35.98 -16.48 0.44
CA HIS A 102 -37.25 -15.81 0.71
C HIS A 102 -37.02 -14.46 1.38
N ALA A 103 -37.74 -13.43 0.90
CA ALA A 103 -37.66 -12.09 1.50
C ALA A 103 -38.22 -12.09 2.92
N VAL A 104 -37.42 -11.66 3.90
CA VAL A 104 -37.81 -11.63 5.33
C VAL A 104 -39.10 -10.81 5.60
N THR A 105 -39.44 -9.87 4.72
CA THR A 105 -40.68 -9.09 4.79
C THR A 105 -41.97 -9.90 4.56
N ARG A 106 -41.83 -11.15 4.11
CA ARG A 106 -42.96 -12.05 3.81
C ARG A 106 -43.02 -13.24 4.77
N LEU A 107 -42.16 -13.26 5.77
CA LEU A 107 -42.00 -14.39 6.68
C LEU A 107 -42.20 -13.93 8.12
N THR A 108 -42.87 -14.76 8.91
CA THR A 108 -43.07 -14.56 10.36
C THR A 108 -42.85 -15.87 11.11
N GLY A 109 -42.67 -15.80 12.41
CA GLY A 109 -42.63 -16.96 13.30
C GLY A 109 -41.68 -18.06 12.84
N GLU A 110 -42.20 -19.28 12.64
CA GLU A 110 -41.44 -20.49 12.28
C GLU A 110 -40.82 -20.39 10.89
N ALA A 111 -41.55 -19.80 9.92
CA ALA A 111 -41.02 -19.65 8.56
C ALA A 111 -39.79 -18.71 8.51
N LEU A 112 -39.84 -17.61 9.27
CA LEU A 112 -38.67 -16.71 9.38
C LEU A 112 -37.49 -17.41 10.09
N ARG A 113 -37.78 -18.17 11.14
CA ARG A 113 -36.78 -18.96 11.85
C ARG A 113 -36.11 -19.98 10.93
N TYR A 114 -36.89 -20.70 10.17
CA TYR A 114 -36.36 -21.69 9.23
C TYR A 114 -35.52 -21.02 8.15
N GLU A 115 -35.97 -19.93 7.53
CA GLU A 115 -35.21 -19.24 6.47
C GLU A 115 -33.85 -18.75 6.97
N VAL A 116 -33.77 -18.26 8.21
CA VAL A 116 -32.54 -17.63 8.73
C VAL A 116 -31.71 -18.63 9.55
N GLN A 117 -32.29 -19.21 10.63
CA GLN A 117 -31.49 -20.00 11.58
C GLN A 117 -31.16 -21.40 11.05
N HIS A 118 -32.02 -22.00 10.22
CA HIS A 118 -31.70 -23.27 9.58
C HIS A 118 -30.51 -23.09 8.62
N ASN A 119 -30.51 -22.02 7.81
CA ASN A 119 -29.35 -21.70 6.97
C ASN A 119 -28.06 -21.52 7.77
N ASP A 120 -28.13 -20.79 8.89
CA ASP A 120 -26.98 -20.59 9.78
C ASP A 120 -26.46 -21.93 10.34
N SER A 121 -27.37 -22.82 10.74
CA SER A 121 -27.01 -24.14 11.27
C SER A 121 -26.34 -25.01 10.21
N VAL A 122 -26.80 -24.96 8.96
CA VAL A 122 -26.20 -25.69 7.85
C VAL A 122 -24.81 -25.13 7.53
N ILE A 123 -24.65 -23.80 7.51
CA ILE A 123 -23.33 -23.18 7.33
C ILE A 123 -22.38 -23.61 8.47
N TYR A 124 -22.85 -23.61 9.71
CA TYR A 124 -22.06 -24.07 10.86
C TYR A 124 -21.64 -25.55 10.71
N GLN A 125 -22.55 -26.43 10.31
CA GLN A 125 -22.26 -27.86 10.11
C GLN A 125 -21.15 -28.10 9.09
N HIS A 126 -21.09 -27.29 8.02
CA HIS A 126 -20.12 -27.48 6.94
C HIS A 126 -18.83 -26.66 7.11
N LEU A 127 -18.91 -25.45 7.68
CA LEU A 127 -17.78 -24.52 7.75
C LEU A 127 -17.22 -24.32 9.17
N GLY A 128 -17.93 -24.81 10.23
CA GLY A 128 -17.48 -24.77 11.61
C GLY A 128 -17.71 -23.42 12.33
N PHE A 129 -18.44 -22.48 11.72
CA PHE A 129 -18.78 -21.20 12.34
C PHE A 129 -20.18 -20.73 11.95
N PHE A 130 -20.80 -19.94 12.82
CA PHE A 130 -22.05 -19.25 12.49
C PHE A 130 -21.77 -17.97 11.69
N PRO A 131 -22.58 -17.67 10.64
CA PRO A 131 -22.43 -16.44 9.88
C PRO A 131 -22.51 -15.19 10.77
N ARG A 132 -21.56 -14.28 10.60
CA ARG A 132 -21.47 -13.08 11.42
C ARG A 132 -22.21 -11.89 10.85
N THR A 133 -22.63 -11.97 9.59
CA THR A 133 -23.47 -10.97 8.90
C THR A 133 -24.66 -11.64 8.21
N TYR A 134 -25.51 -10.83 7.58
CA TYR A 134 -26.68 -11.33 6.82
C TYR A 134 -26.93 -10.43 5.61
N PHE A 135 -27.23 -11.02 4.45
CA PHE A 135 -27.66 -10.34 3.25
C PHE A 135 -29.16 -10.60 3.04
N TYR A 136 -29.94 -9.53 2.86
CA TYR A 136 -31.38 -9.66 2.70
C TYR A 136 -31.75 -10.09 1.29
N PRO A 137 -32.45 -11.23 1.09
CA PRO A 137 -32.97 -11.64 -0.20
C PRO A 137 -33.80 -10.55 -0.86
N GLY A 138 -33.46 -10.20 -2.13
CA GLY A 138 -34.10 -9.11 -2.87
C GLY A 138 -33.94 -7.72 -2.23
N ASN A 139 -33.00 -7.56 -1.30
CA ASN A 139 -32.76 -6.32 -0.53
C ASN A 139 -34.01 -5.82 0.24
N ARG A 140 -34.95 -6.70 0.57
CA ARG A 140 -36.21 -6.37 1.27
C ARG A 140 -36.03 -6.52 2.78
N LYS A 141 -36.37 -5.47 3.52
CA LYS A 141 -36.17 -5.37 4.96
C LYS A 141 -37.48 -4.92 5.64
N SER A 142 -37.73 -5.46 6.82
CA SER A 142 -38.74 -4.97 7.78
C SER A 142 -38.07 -4.86 9.15
N ASP A 143 -38.60 -4.07 10.05
CA ASP A 143 -38.05 -3.87 11.39
C ASP A 143 -37.93 -5.21 12.14
N GLU A 144 -38.96 -6.07 12.06
CA GLU A 144 -38.97 -7.41 12.64
C GLU A 144 -37.87 -8.28 11.99
N GLY A 145 -37.75 -8.28 10.65
CA GLY A 145 -36.75 -9.02 9.92
C GLY A 145 -35.32 -8.53 10.24
N ILE A 146 -35.13 -7.22 10.36
CA ILE A 146 -33.83 -6.64 10.78
C ILE A 146 -33.51 -7.08 12.20
N ALA A 147 -34.44 -6.91 13.15
CA ALA A 147 -34.21 -7.32 14.54
C ALA A 147 -33.89 -8.81 14.68
N PHE A 148 -34.59 -9.66 13.90
CA PHE A 148 -34.36 -11.10 13.90
C PHE A 148 -33.00 -11.47 13.29
N CYS A 149 -32.68 -10.96 12.08
CA CYS A 149 -31.45 -11.26 11.38
C CYS A 149 -30.20 -10.65 12.03
N SER A 150 -30.33 -9.64 12.90
CA SER A 150 -29.21 -9.04 13.63
C SER A 150 -28.81 -9.82 14.89
N LYS A 151 -29.64 -10.76 15.35
CA LYS A 151 -29.30 -11.55 16.55
C LYS A 151 -28.05 -12.38 16.36
N ASN A 152 -27.11 -12.33 17.33
CA ASN A 152 -25.86 -13.06 17.32
C ASN A 152 -24.97 -12.77 16.09
N ARG A 153 -25.05 -11.55 15.55
CA ARG A 153 -24.23 -11.06 14.45
C ARG A 153 -23.61 -9.70 14.77
N VAL A 154 -22.54 -9.37 14.09
CA VAL A 154 -21.96 -8.01 14.15
C VAL A 154 -22.85 -7.00 13.42
N GLY A 155 -23.72 -7.48 12.52
CA GLY A 155 -24.69 -6.67 11.82
C GLY A 155 -25.20 -7.33 10.53
N THR A 156 -25.91 -6.54 9.73
CA THR A 156 -26.48 -6.99 8.45
C THR A 156 -26.17 -5.97 7.35
N ARG A 157 -26.27 -6.36 6.09
CA ARG A 157 -26.04 -5.45 4.95
C ARG A 157 -27.21 -4.48 4.79
N MET A 158 -27.11 -3.33 5.45
CA MET A 158 -28.16 -2.30 5.43
C MET A 158 -28.12 -1.41 4.20
N GLN A 159 -26.92 -1.17 3.64
CA GLN A 159 -26.69 -0.35 2.45
C GLN A 159 -25.93 -1.12 1.39
N GLN A 160 -26.20 -0.83 0.14
CA GLN A 160 -25.50 -1.41 -1.01
C GLN A 160 -25.73 -0.57 -2.27
N GLY A 161 -24.72 -0.55 -3.15
CA GLY A 161 -24.84 -0.07 -4.52
C GLY A 161 -24.73 -1.23 -5.49
N SER A 162 -25.67 -1.37 -6.44
CA SER A 162 -25.55 -2.40 -7.49
C SER A 162 -24.33 -2.13 -8.35
N PHE A 163 -23.47 -3.15 -8.49
CA PHE A 163 -22.30 -3.14 -9.35
C PHE A 163 -22.38 -4.35 -10.29
N GLY A 164 -22.88 -4.14 -11.49
CA GLY A 164 -23.17 -5.15 -12.51
C GLY A 164 -23.37 -4.52 -13.89
N SER A 165 -24.30 -5.06 -14.67
CA SER A 165 -24.49 -4.79 -16.11
C SER A 165 -24.61 -3.32 -16.50
N LYS A 166 -25.19 -2.49 -15.62
CA LYS A 166 -25.50 -1.07 -15.88
C LYS A 166 -24.35 -0.12 -15.48
N ARG A 167 -23.16 -0.62 -15.20
CA ARG A 167 -22.04 0.20 -14.72
C ARG A 167 -20.90 0.26 -15.71
N ASP A 168 -20.17 1.35 -15.66
CA ASP A 168 -19.01 1.64 -16.48
C ASP A 168 -17.84 2.17 -15.61
N MET A 169 -16.66 2.26 -16.19
CA MET A 169 -15.48 2.76 -15.49
C MET A 169 -15.63 4.23 -15.00
N PRO A 170 -16.27 5.16 -15.74
CA PRO A 170 -16.59 6.49 -15.24
C PRO A 170 -17.46 6.48 -13.96
N TRP A 171 -18.46 5.59 -13.87
CA TRP A 171 -19.25 5.44 -12.65
C TRP A 171 -18.41 4.93 -11.48
N VAL A 172 -17.54 3.93 -11.71
CA VAL A 172 -16.59 3.43 -10.70
C VAL A 172 -15.72 4.58 -10.19
N GLN A 173 -15.15 5.37 -11.11
CA GLN A 173 -14.29 6.50 -10.73
C GLN A 173 -15.04 7.53 -9.86
N ARG A 174 -16.20 7.97 -10.31
CA ARG A 174 -17.02 8.92 -9.54
C ARG A 174 -17.38 8.39 -8.15
N THR A 175 -17.69 7.08 -8.05
CA THR A 175 -18.03 6.45 -6.77
C THR A 175 -16.83 6.42 -5.84
N LEU A 176 -15.66 6.01 -6.32
CA LEU A 176 -14.43 5.99 -5.51
C LEU A 176 -14.01 7.40 -5.08
N ASP A 177 -14.08 8.39 -5.97
CA ASP A 177 -13.77 9.79 -5.65
C ASP A 177 -14.71 10.33 -4.57
N ARG A 178 -16.01 10.04 -4.66
CA ARG A 178 -17.00 10.39 -3.64
C ARG A 178 -16.69 9.71 -2.31
N THR A 179 -16.43 8.40 -2.34
CA THR A 179 -16.12 7.57 -1.16
C THR A 179 -14.93 8.16 -0.39
N LEU A 180 -13.84 8.48 -1.10
CA LEU A 180 -12.66 9.10 -0.48
C LEU A 180 -12.90 10.53 -0.02
N LYS A 181 -13.61 11.35 -0.83
CA LYS A 181 -13.91 12.76 -0.48
C LYS A 181 -14.79 12.86 0.75
N LYS A 182 -15.82 12.01 0.85
CA LYS A 182 -16.75 11.99 1.99
C LYS A 182 -16.22 11.18 3.17
N ARG A 183 -15.13 10.45 2.97
CA ARG A 183 -14.59 9.53 3.97
C ARG A 183 -15.65 8.52 4.43
N GLU A 184 -16.42 7.99 3.49
CA GLU A 184 -17.53 7.08 3.75
C GLU A 184 -17.17 5.62 3.49
N TRP A 185 -18.02 4.71 3.95
CA TRP A 185 -17.95 3.29 3.62
C TRP A 185 -18.89 3.00 2.45
N THR A 186 -18.36 2.45 1.37
CA THR A 186 -19.13 2.03 0.20
C THR A 186 -19.23 0.52 0.16
N VAL A 187 -20.44 -0.01 -0.03
CA VAL A 187 -20.71 -1.43 -0.21
C VAL A 187 -21.20 -1.65 -1.64
N TRP A 188 -20.51 -2.44 -2.41
CA TRP A 188 -20.91 -2.86 -3.74
C TRP A 188 -21.50 -4.26 -3.73
N MET A 189 -22.69 -4.40 -4.34
CA MET A 189 -23.40 -5.65 -4.49
C MET A 189 -23.28 -6.14 -5.93
N THR A 190 -22.83 -7.35 -6.11
CA THR A 190 -22.66 -8.05 -7.38
C THR A 190 -23.35 -9.41 -7.32
N HIS A 191 -23.91 -9.88 -8.43
CA HIS A 191 -24.46 -11.23 -8.58
C HIS A 191 -23.66 -12.00 -9.62
N GLY A 192 -24.16 -12.10 -10.85
CA GLY A 192 -23.45 -12.77 -11.94
C GLY A 192 -22.21 -12.03 -12.43
N ILE A 193 -21.26 -12.80 -12.91
CA ILE A 193 -20.04 -12.23 -13.54
C ILE A 193 -20.20 -12.26 -15.07
N THR A 194 -20.33 -13.45 -15.66
CA THR A 194 -20.57 -13.63 -17.10
C THR A 194 -21.97 -14.17 -17.37
N CYS A 195 -22.65 -14.69 -16.37
CA CYS A 195 -24.03 -15.17 -16.47
C CYS A 195 -24.78 -14.90 -15.16
N GLY A 196 -26.10 -14.92 -15.22
CA GLY A 196 -26.98 -14.69 -14.06
C GLY A 196 -27.53 -13.28 -13.97
N TYR A 197 -28.21 -13.02 -12.83
CA TYR A 197 -28.83 -11.74 -12.60
C TYR A 197 -27.78 -10.62 -12.55
N ASP A 198 -28.05 -9.52 -13.29
CA ASP A 198 -27.21 -8.31 -13.35
C ASP A 198 -25.73 -8.59 -13.69
N ALA A 199 -25.48 -9.69 -14.47
CA ALA A 199 -24.14 -10.03 -14.91
C ALA A 199 -23.51 -8.90 -15.73
N PHE A 200 -22.21 -8.71 -15.63
CA PHE A 200 -21.51 -7.63 -16.33
C PHE A 200 -21.64 -7.78 -17.86
N THR A 201 -21.99 -6.71 -18.54
CA THR A 201 -21.91 -6.65 -20.01
C THR A 201 -20.46 -6.88 -20.48
N ASN A 202 -19.49 -6.37 -19.72
CA ASN A 202 -18.08 -6.64 -19.89
C ASN A 202 -17.45 -6.95 -18.51
N PRO A 203 -17.14 -8.21 -18.20
CA PRO A 203 -16.52 -8.61 -16.93
C PRO A 203 -15.16 -7.94 -16.67
N GLN A 204 -14.48 -7.43 -17.70
CA GLN A 204 -13.23 -6.70 -17.53
C GLN A 204 -13.39 -5.47 -16.63
N LEU A 205 -14.59 -4.88 -16.57
CA LEU A 205 -14.90 -3.79 -15.65
C LEU A 205 -14.67 -4.18 -14.18
N LEU A 206 -15.06 -5.39 -13.77
CA LEU A 206 -14.85 -5.88 -12.41
C LEU A 206 -13.36 -6.08 -12.14
N TRP A 207 -12.62 -6.67 -13.07
CA TRP A 207 -11.18 -6.93 -12.92
C TRP A 207 -10.38 -5.63 -12.83
N ASP A 208 -10.63 -4.70 -13.71
CA ASP A 208 -10.00 -3.37 -13.71
C ASP A 208 -10.33 -2.59 -12.43
N THR A 209 -11.55 -2.78 -11.90
CA THR A 209 -11.97 -2.16 -10.62
C THR A 209 -11.21 -2.77 -9.45
N MET A 210 -11.10 -4.10 -9.38
CA MET A 210 -10.33 -4.78 -8.32
C MET A 210 -8.85 -4.36 -8.34
N GLU A 211 -8.22 -4.32 -9.52
CA GLU A 211 -6.85 -3.81 -9.68
C GLU A 211 -6.72 -2.37 -9.17
N ARG A 212 -7.68 -1.52 -9.54
CA ARG A 212 -7.69 -0.11 -9.13
C ARG A 212 -7.76 0.03 -7.62
N VAL A 213 -8.69 -0.65 -6.95
CA VAL A 213 -8.85 -0.54 -5.49
C VAL A 213 -7.69 -1.21 -4.75
N ALA A 214 -7.10 -2.27 -5.31
CA ALA A 214 -5.88 -2.87 -4.78
C ALA A 214 -4.72 -1.85 -4.75
N GLY A 215 -4.61 -1.00 -5.80
CA GLY A 215 -3.66 0.11 -5.83
C GLY A 215 -3.97 1.27 -4.89
N MET A 216 -5.15 1.30 -4.26
CA MET A 216 -5.60 2.38 -3.37
C MET A 216 -5.62 1.98 -1.89
N GLN A 217 -5.12 0.81 -1.52
CA GLN A 217 -5.20 0.28 -0.14
C GLN A 217 -4.43 1.10 0.90
N ASP A 218 -3.60 2.05 0.49
CA ASP A 218 -2.99 3.02 1.40
C ASP A 218 -4.01 4.02 1.97
N ARG A 219 -5.08 4.33 1.22
CA ARG A 219 -6.14 5.27 1.57
C ARG A 219 -7.51 4.62 1.75
N LEU A 220 -7.74 3.49 1.08
CA LEU A 220 -9.02 2.79 1.05
C LEU A 220 -8.87 1.43 1.75
N TRP A 221 -9.62 1.21 2.80
CA TRP A 221 -9.70 -0.10 3.46
C TRP A 221 -10.67 -1.00 2.71
N VAL A 222 -10.13 -1.94 1.93
CA VAL A 222 -10.95 -2.96 1.25
C VAL A 222 -11.03 -4.18 2.14
N ALA A 223 -12.22 -4.45 2.67
CA ALA A 223 -12.43 -5.47 3.68
C ALA A 223 -13.81 -6.14 3.56
N THR A 224 -14.02 -7.23 4.29
CA THR A 224 -15.29 -7.92 4.37
C THR A 224 -16.38 -7.05 5.02
N LEU A 225 -17.63 -7.41 4.82
CA LEU A 225 -18.74 -6.74 5.51
C LEU A 225 -18.62 -6.91 7.03
N HIS A 226 -18.23 -8.12 7.45
CA HIS A 226 -17.96 -8.44 8.85
C HIS A 226 -16.92 -7.50 9.45
N ASP A 227 -15.76 -7.37 8.83
CA ASP A 227 -14.66 -6.58 9.41
C ASP A 227 -15.02 -5.10 9.55
N VAL A 228 -15.68 -4.52 8.52
CA VAL A 228 -16.04 -3.10 8.60
C VAL A 228 -17.15 -2.87 9.61
N LEU A 229 -18.13 -3.77 9.72
CA LEU A 229 -19.21 -3.67 10.73
C LEU A 229 -18.65 -3.83 12.14
N ALA A 230 -17.82 -4.86 12.39
CA ALA A 230 -17.21 -5.08 13.70
C ALA A 230 -16.35 -3.88 14.11
N TYR A 231 -15.41 -3.48 13.25
CA TYR A 231 -14.55 -2.33 13.50
C TYR A 231 -15.31 -1.05 13.82
N THR A 232 -16.35 -0.74 13.03
CA THR A 232 -17.11 0.51 13.23
C THR A 232 -17.93 0.46 14.51
N ALA A 233 -18.55 -0.68 14.83
CA ALA A 233 -19.28 -0.85 16.09
C ALA A 233 -18.37 -0.74 17.31
N GLU A 234 -17.20 -1.37 17.26
CA GLU A 234 -16.19 -1.33 18.31
C GLU A 234 -15.63 0.09 18.47
N ARG A 235 -15.24 0.74 17.37
CA ARG A 235 -14.75 2.13 17.37
C ARG A 235 -15.73 3.11 17.98
N ASP A 236 -17.02 2.97 17.65
CA ASP A 236 -18.07 3.91 18.08
C ASP A 236 -18.52 3.66 19.53
N THR A 237 -18.14 2.51 20.11
CA THR A 237 -18.58 2.09 21.44
C THR A 237 -17.46 2.11 22.48
N ILE A 238 -16.20 1.98 22.04
CA ILE A 238 -15.04 1.89 22.93
C ILE A 238 -14.81 3.21 23.69
N LEU A 239 -14.52 3.10 24.96
CA LEU A 239 -14.04 4.19 25.79
C LEU A 239 -12.56 3.98 26.10
N LEU A 240 -11.76 5.01 25.92
CA LEU A 240 -10.32 4.99 26.23
C LEU A 240 -10.07 5.77 27.51
N ASP A 241 -9.64 5.07 28.58
CA ASP A 241 -9.12 5.70 29.79
C ASP A 241 -7.62 5.96 29.58
N ILE A 242 -7.23 7.25 29.48
CA ILE A 242 -5.89 7.68 29.10
C ILE A 242 -5.20 8.31 30.33
N LYS A 243 -4.04 7.77 30.70
CA LYS A 243 -3.19 8.31 31.76
C LYS A 243 -1.82 8.68 31.19
N GLN A 244 -1.46 9.95 31.31
CA GLN A 244 -0.19 10.47 30.83
C GLN A 244 0.80 10.68 31.98
N GLY A 245 2.00 10.08 31.84
CA GLY A 245 3.18 10.39 32.63
C GLY A 245 4.16 11.28 31.88
N LYS A 246 5.34 11.52 32.42
CA LYS A 246 6.36 12.40 31.81
C LYS A 246 6.81 11.91 30.42
N ASN A 247 7.09 10.63 30.26
CA ASN A 247 7.51 9.98 29.02
C ASN A 247 6.73 8.68 28.75
N GLU A 248 5.63 8.50 29.42
CA GLU A 248 4.80 7.29 29.33
C GLU A 248 3.35 7.66 29.10
N LEU A 249 2.68 6.85 28.33
CA LEU A 249 1.27 6.95 28.07
C LEU A 249 0.64 5.57 28.34
N THR A 250 -0.37 5.55 29.16
CA THR A 250 -1.16 4.33 29.41
C THR A 250 -2.56 4.52 28.88
N VAL A 251 -3.03 3.60 28.05
CA VAL A 251 -4.38 3.57 27.50
C VAL A 251 -5.06 2.29 27.96
N THR A 252 -6.24 2.42 28.57
CA THR A 252 -7.05 1.27 28.99
C THR A 252 -8.36 1.29 28.20
N PRO A 253 -8.52 0.42 27.19
CA PRO A 253 -9.78 0.30 26.45
C PRO A 253 -10.84 -0.34 27.35
N LYS A 254 -12.06 0.18 27.23
CA LYS A 254 -13.29 -0.37 27.86
C LYS A 254 -14.35 -0.48 26.77
N ILE A 255 -14.77 -1.68 26.45
CA ILE A 255 -15.73 -1.96 25.40
C ILE A 255 -16.84 -2.87 25.94
N PRO A 256 -18.12 -2.46 25.88
CA PRO A 256 -19.25 -3.24 26.40
C PRO A 256 -19.80 -4.27 25.40
N LEU A 257 -19.14 -4.45 24.25
CA LEU A 257 -19.57 -5.42 23.23
C LEU A 257 -19.08 -6.83 23.57
N ASP A 258 -19.86 -7.84 23.12
CA ASP A 258 -19.48 -9.24 23.29
C ASP A 258 -18.23 -9.58 22.51
N LYS A 259 -17.17 -9.95 23.21
CA LYS A 259 -15.86 -10.30 22.63
C LYS A 259 -15.89 -11.48 21.63
N HIS A 260 -16.90 -12.33 21.68
CA HIS A 260 -17.05 -13.45 20.76
C HIS A 260 -17.59 -13.02 19.38
N LEU A 261 -18.23 -11.86 19.33
CA LEU A 261 -18.72 -11.25 18.10
C LEU A 261 -17.84 -10.10 17.63
N PHE A 262 -17.38 -9.27 18.57
CA PHE A 262 -16.66 -8.03 18.34
C PHE A 262 -15.24 -8.14 18.88
N ASN A 263 -14.30 -8.49 18.04
CA ASN A 263 -12.90 -8.69 18.38
C ASN A 263 -11.95 -8.26 17.24
N HIS A 264 -12.41 -7.35 16.39
CA HIS A 264 -11.56 -6.82 15.33
C HIS A 264 -10.48 -5.90 15.94
N PRO A 265 -9.22 -5.99 15.51
CA PRO A 265 -8.19 -5.06 15.96
C PRO A 265 -8.57 -3.60 15.66
N LEU A 266 -8.43 -2.72 16.65
CA LEU A 266 -8.65 -1.28 16.47
C LEU A 266 -7.32 -0.55 16.32
N THR A 267 -7.24 0.37 15.37
CA THR A 267 -6.06 1.21 15.18
C THR A 267 -6.15 2.45 16.05
N LEU A 268 -5.29 2.56 17.06
CA LEU A 268 -5.07 3.81 17.79
C LEU A 268 -4.20 4.76 16.97
N VAL A 269 -4.57 6.03 16.98
CA VAL A 269 -3.78 7.14 16.45
C VAL A 269 -3.25 7.92 17.64
N VAL A 270 -1.95 7.81 17.91
CA VAL A 270 -1.27 8.53 19.00
C VAL A 270 -0.55 9.74 18.41
N ASN A 271 -0.87 10.95 18.90
CA ASN A 271 -0.15 12.15 18.49
C ASN A 271 1.28 12.13 19.04
N GLY A 272 2.25 12.26 18.16
CA GLY A 272 3.68 12.16 18.50
C GLY A 272 4.30 10.80 18.20
N ASN A 273 5.53 10.65 18.59
CA ASN A 273 6.30 9.43 18.39
C ASN A 273 6.19 8.52 19.61
N VAL A 274 5.89 7.25 19.39
CA VAL A 274 5.94 6.18 20.37
C VAL A 274 7.15 5.31 20.06
N SER A 275 8.01 5.07 21.03
CA SER A 275 9.19 4.20 20.89
C SER A 275 8.91 2.74 21.23
N GLU A 276 7.94 2.50 22.11
CA GLU A 276 7.53 1.16 22.53
C GLU A 276 6.04 1.16 22.90
N ALA A 277 5.32 0.12 22.54
CA ALA A 277 3.96 -0.15 23.03
C ALA A 277 3.82 -1.63 23.38
N VAL A 278 3.21 -1.92 24.54
CA VAL A 278 3.01 -3.27 25.06
C VAL A 278 1.58 -3.45 25.52
N GLN A 279 0.92 -4.52 25.07
CA GLN A 279 -0.39 -4.98 25.54
C GLN A 279 -0.32 -6.47 25.89
N ASN A 280 -0.81 -6.86 27.07
CA ASN A 280 -0.73 -8.26 27.55
C ASN A 280 0.68 -8.88 27.48
N GLY A 281 1.73 -8.10 27.79
CA GLY A 281 3.12 -8.55 27.71
C GLY A 281 3.68 -8.70 26.30
N LYS A 282 2.88 -8.48 25.26
CA LYS A 282 3.32 -8.54 23.85
C LYS A 282 3.64 -7.13 23.34
N ARG A 283 4.77 -6.98 22.67
CA ARG A 283 5.10 -5.74 21.93
C ARG A 283 4.15 -5.60 20.74
N LEU A 284 3.59 -4.40 20.60
CA LEU A 284 2.75 -4.02 19.47
C LEU A 284 3.59 -3.41 18.36
N MET A 285 3.14 -3.60 17.12
CA MET A 285 3.76 -2.98 15.96
C MET A 285 3.43 -1.48 15.94
N LEU A 286 4.46 -0.68 15.73
CA LEU A 286 4.36 0.78 15.65
C LEU A 286 4.48 1.21 14.20
N THR A 287 3.50 1.95 13.69
CA THR A 287 3.53 2.49 12.33
C THR A 287 3.55 4.01 12.38
N PRO A 288 4.71 4.66 12.20
CA PRO A 288 4.78 6.12 12.14
C PRO A 288 4.04 6.66 10.92
N LYS A 289 3.23 7.71 11.12
CA LYS A 289 2.47 8.36 10.05
C LYS A 289 2.27 9.84 10.36
N ASN A 290 2.93 10.73 9.60
CA ASN A 290 2.72 12.20 9.65
C ASN A 290 2.78 12.79 11.06
N GLY A 291 3.81 12.44 11.86
CA GLY A 291 3.96 12.95 13.24
C GLY A 291 3.08 12.27 14.28
N LYS A 292 2.35 11.25 13.87
CA LYS A 292 1.53 10.37 14.70
C LYS A 292 2.11 8.96 14.65
N THR A 293 1.78 8.13 15.63
CA THR A 293 2.08 6.70 15.62
C THR A 293 0.77 5.93 15.60
N LEU A 294 0.62 5.02 14.63
CA LEU A 294 -0.51 4.10 14.55
C LEU A 294 -0.15 2.81 15.27
N ILE A 295 -1.09 2.27 16.04
CA ILE A 295 -0.90 1.07 16.86
C ILE A 295 -2.18 0.24 16.78
N ASP A 296 -2.10 -0.95 16.22
CA ASP A 296 -3.23 -1.88 16.25
C ASP A 296 -3.28 -2.59 17.59
N ILE A 297 -4.44 -2.52 18.24
CA ILE A 297 -4.70 -3.06 19.57
C ILE A 297 -5.79 -4.11 19.56
N ASP A 298 -5.76 -5.02 20.51
CA ASP A 298 -6.91 -5.83 20.87
C ASP A 298 -7.85 -5.00 21.76
N PRO A 299 -9.10 -4.71 21.33
CA PRO A 299 -10.03 -3.90 22.10
C PRO A 299 -10.40 -4.52 23.47
N HIS A 300 -10.30 -5.85 23.60
CA HIS A 300 -10.51 -6.60 24.84
C HIS A 300 -9.21 -6.98 25.57
N GLY A 301 -8.05 -6.63 25.01
CA GLY A 301 -6.72 -7.01 25.48
C GLY A 301 -6.25 -6.26 26.74
N GLY A 302 -7.08 -5.41 27.34
CA GLY A 302 -6.72 -4.66 28.54
C GLY A 302 -5.70 -3.54 28.29
N LYS A 303 -4.98 -3.17 29.32
CA LYS A 303 -4.10 -2.01 29.39
C LYS A 303 -2.95 -2.06 28.37
N ILE A 304 -2.76 -0.94 27.65
CA ILE A 304 -1.61 -0.69 26.77
C ILE A 304 -0.67 0.30 27.47
N LYS A 305 0.59 -0.07 27.60
CA LYS A 305 1.66 0.82 28.07
C LYS A 305 2.50 1.26 26.90
N MET A 306 2.75 2.55 26.77
CA MET A 306 3.51 3.16 25.68
C MET A 306 4.61 4.04 26.25
N LYS A 307 5.81 3.97 25.68
CA LYS A 307 6.89 4.93 25.92
C LYS A 307 6.86 5.98 24.85
N MET A 308 6.72 7.24 25.24
CA MET A 308 6.79 8.38 24.33
C MET A 308 8.25 8.73 24.06
N GLY A 309 8.56 9.05 22.84
CA GLY A 309 9.91 9.41 22.41
C GLY A 309 10.10 9.14 20.93
N ALA A 310 11.17 9.68 20.36
CA ALA A 310 11.55 9.31 19.01
C ALA A 310 11.75 7.78 18.99
N LEU A 311 11.16 7.11 17.97
CA LEU A 311 11.63 5.78 17.63
C LEU A 311 13.16 5.89 17.59
N GLU A 312 13.86 5.04 18.36
CA GLU A 312 15.28 4.87 18.12
C GLU A 312 15.46 4.79 16.62
N LYS A 313 16.29 5.68 16.08
CA LYS A 313 16.66 5.59 14.66
C LYS A 313 17.06 4.14 14.48
N VAL A 314 16.27 3.37 13.75
CA VAL A 314 16.74 2.09 13.24
C VAL A 314 17.84 2.50 12.27
N LEU A 315 19.02 2.75 12.81
CA LEU A 315 20.24 2.80 12.05
C LEU A 315 20.34 1.38 11.51
N LEU A 316 20.02 1.23 10.22
CA LEU A 316 20.34 -0.02 9.55
C LEU A 316 21.78 -0.37 9.94
N PRO A 317 22.05 -1.59 10.40
CA PRO A 317 23.37 -1.95 10.86
C PRO A 317 24.37 -1.61 9.76
N LYS A 318 25.46 -0.97 10.14
CA LYS A 318 26.55 -0.69 9.21
C LYS A 318 27.17 -2.03 8.81
N ARG A 319 27.04 -2.40 7.54
CA ARG A 319 27.50 -3.70 7.00
C ARG A 319 28.96 -3.68 6.57
N GLY A 320 29.49 -2.49 6.34
CA GLY A 320 30.87 -2.30 5.89
C GLY A 320 31.25 -0.83 5.79
N ASP A 321 32.51 -0.53 5.49
CA ASP A 321 33.06 0.83 5.45
C ASP A 321 32.82 1.55 4.13
N ASN A 322 32.56 0.79 3.05
CA ASN A 322 32.42 1.32 1.71
C ASN A 322 30.95 1.47 1.34
N LEU A 323 30.48 2.71 1.19
CA LEU A 323 29.11 3.02 0.80
C LEU A 323 28.83 2.54 -0.62
N VAL A 324 27.70 1.87 -0.81
CA VAL A 324 27.17 1.52 -2.13
C VAL A 324 25.74 2.09 -2.28
N ILE A 325 25.47 2.75 -3.40
CA ILE A 325 24.19 3.30 -3.78
C ILE A 325 23.68 2.53 -4.99
N LEU A 326 22.46 2.01 -4.92
CA LEU A 326 21.75 1.48 -6.08
C LEU A 326 20.98 2.60 -6.76
N THR A 327 20.99 2.64 -8.10
CA THR A 327 20.24 3.64 -8.86
C THR A 327 19.54 2.98 -10.04
N ALA A 328 18.22 3.13 -10.14
CA ALA A 328 17.44 2.52 -11.22
C ALA A 328 16.29 3.40 -11.69
N GLY A 329 15.88 3.21 -12.94
CA GLY A 329 14.76 3.97 -13.49
C GLY A 329 14.77 4.11 -15.01
N GLN A 330 14.04 5.13 -15.50
CA GLN A 330 13.94 5.39 -16.94
C GLN A 330 14.64 6.70 -17.35
N SER A 331 14.06 7.46 -18.26
CA SER A 331 14.67 8.63 -18.93
C SER A 331 15.32 9.64 -17.99
N ASN A 332 14.67 9.98 -16.88
CA ASN A 332 15.21 10.94 -15.91
C ASN A 332 16.36 10.36 -15.07
N THR A 333 16.45 9.04 -14.99
CA THR A 333 17.61 8.34 -14.41
C THR A 333 18.70 8.10 -15.46
N ASP A 334 18.31 7.88 -16.71
CA ASP A 334 19.23 7.64 -17.83
C ASP A 334 20.03 8.90 -18.20
N GLY A 335 19.35 10.07 -18.27
CA GLY A 335 19.92 11.38 -18.56
C GLY A 335 19.22 12.06 -19.74
N ARG A 336 18.78 13.31 -19.52
CA ARG A 336 18.04 14.08 -20.55
C ARG A 336 18.51 15.51 -20.70
N VAL A 337 19.22 16.03 -19.72
CA VAL A 337 19.72 17.40 -19.69
C VAL A 337 21.14 17.44 -20.19
N MET A 338 21.50 18.45 -20.96
CA MET A 338 22.85 18.60 -21.51
C MET A 338 23.86 18.91 -20.38
N ASN A 339 25.09 18.44 -20.54
CA ASN A 339 26.11 18.62 -19.49
C ASN A 339 26.51 20.09 -19.28
N ASP A 340 26.33 20.95 -20.24
CA ASP A 340 26.52 22.40 -20.11
C ASP A 340 25.46 23.10 -19.24
N GLU A 341 24.34 22.43 -19.00
CA GLU A 341 23.30 22.86 -18.07
C GLU A 341 23.50 22.36 -16.62
N LEU A 342 24.55 21.57 -16.35
CA LEU A 342 24.92 21.18 -14.98
C LEU A 342 25.19 22.43 -14.12
N PRO A 343 24.88 22.41 -12.82
CA PRO A 343 25.28 23.49 -11.90
C PRO A 343 26.79 23.77 -12.02
N GLN A 344 27.17 25.03 -12.13
CA GLN A 344 28.54 25.47 -12.38
C GLN A 344 29.56 24.83 -11.42
N ARG A 345 29.20 24.67 -10.14
CA ARG A 345 30.03 23.98 -9.14
C ARG A 345 30.36 22.52 -9.50
N ILE A 346 29.46 21.85 -10.24
CA ILE A 346 29.68 20.46 -10.71
C ILE A 346 30.46 20.43 -11.99
N GLN A 347 30.24 21.39 -12.90
CA GLN A 347 31.01 21.51 -14.14
C GLN A 347 32.50 21.78 -13.88
N GLN A 348 32.81 22.58 -12.84
CA GLN A 348 34.18 22.96 -12.47
C GLN A 348 34.92 21.88 -11.68
N ASN A 349 34.20 20.98 -11.00
CA ASN A 349 34.79 19.96 -10.16
C ASN A 349 34.57 18.58 -10.78
N LYS A 350 35.66 17.91 -11.13
CA LYS A 350 35.61 16.51 -11.57
C LYS A 350 35.31 15.60 -10.38
N TYR A 351 34.53 14.52 -10.63
CA TYR A 351 34.34 13.50 -9.62
C TYR A 351 35.65 12.75 -9.37
N GLN A 352 36.01 12.59 -8.10
CA GLN A 352 37.25 11.93 -7.68
C GLN A 352 36.98 10.61 -6.98
N TYR A 353 35.87 10.52 -6.24
CA TYR A 353 35.58 9.43 -5.32
C TYR A 353 34.40 8.56 -5.76
N CYS A 354 33.52 9.06 -6.61
CA CYS A 354 32.38 8.30 -7.09
C CYS A 354 32.82 7.27 -8.14
N GLN A 355 32.67 6.01 -7.82
CA GLN A 355 32.92 4.89 -8.72
C GLN A 355 31.59 4.26 -9.12
N TRP A 356 31.31 4.09 -10.42
CA TRP A 356 30.06 3.52 -10.88
C TRP A 356 30.20 2.33 -11.80
N SER A 357 29.28 1.37 -11.65
CA SER A 357 29.02 0.31 -12.60
C SER A 357 27.63 0.53 -13.17
N TYR A 358 27.47 0.51 -14.49
CA TYR A 358 26.26 0.97 -15.15
C TYR A 358 25.74 0.02 -16.22
N GLY A 359 24.43 0.12 -16.50
CA GLY A 359 23.77 -0.53 -17.60
C GLY A 359 22.64 0.35 -18.19
N SER A 360 22.38 0.17 -19.48
CA SER A 360 21.27 0.78 -20.20
C SER A 360 20.74 -0.19 -21.26
N GLY A 361 19.93 -1.15 -20.83
CA GLY A 361 19.45 -2.21 -21.72
C GLY A 361 20.60 -3.08 -22.24
N ASP A 362 20.92 -2.95 -23.53
CA ASP A 362 21.98 -3.76 -24.18
C ASP A 362 23.39 -3.23 -23.93
N ILE A 363 23.52 -1.99 -23.44
CA ILE A 363 24.80 -1.33 -23.21
C ILE A 363 25.13 -1.41 -21.73
N SER A 364 26.32 -1.89 -21.42
CA SER A 364 26.66 -2.20 -20.03
C SER A 364 28.14 -2.13 -19.74
N GLY A 365 28.47 -1.49 -18.60
CA GLY A 365 29.73 -1.67 -17.86
C GLY A 365 29.54 -2.55 -16.65
N ARG A 366 28.57 -3.47 -16.68
CA ARG A 366 28.13 -4.29 -15.55
C ARG A 366 29.24 -5.09 -14.93
N GLY A 367 29.30 -5.07 -13.60
CA GLY A 367 30.28 -5.81 -12.82
C GLY A 367 31.66 -5.18 -12.78
N GLN A 368 31.85 -3.98 -13.34
CA GLN A 368 33.13 -3.24 -13.28
C GLN A 368 32.85 -1.80 -12.86
N PHE A 369 33.67 -1.25 -12.00
CA PHE A 369 33.61 0.14 -11.58
C PHE A 369 34.62 1.00 -12.32
N GLU A 370 34.18 2.16 -12.75
CA GLU A 370 35.02 3.24 -13.28
C GLU A 370 34.66 4.56 -12.58
N THR A 371 35.51 5.55 -12.67
CA THR A 371 35.23 6.89 -12.13
C THR A 371 33.99 7.47 -12.80
N PHE A 372 33.02 7.92 -12.00
CA PHE A 372 31.78 8.49 -12.50
C PHE A 372 32.05 9.78 -13.30
N TRP A 373 31.35 9.88 -14.41
CA TRP A 373 31.26 11.10 -15.17
C TRP A 373 29.82 11.30 -15.64
N PRO A 374 29.21 12.50 -15.48
CA PRO A 374 27.85 12.75 -15.93
C PRO A 374 27.69 12.48 -17.42
N ARG A 375 27.09 11.37 -17.76
CA ARG A 375 26.77 11.00 -19.13
C ARG A 375 25.53 10.11 -19.19
N MET A 376 24.79 10.25 -20.27
CA MET A 376 23.82 9.24 -20.65
C MET A 376 24.57 7.99 -21.11
N VAL A 377 24.19 6.83 -20.60
CA VAL A 377 24.83 5.56 -20.96
C VAL A 377 24.42 5.08 -22.36
N HIS A 378 24.09 5.97 -23.25
CA HIS A 378 23.76 5.63 -24.62
C HIS A 378 24.77 6.26 -25.59
N PRO A 379 25.40 5.50 -26.51
CA PRO A 379 26.46 5.98 -27.40
C PRO A 379 26.07 7.19 -28.25
N ARG A 380 24.77 7.33 -28.57
CA ARG A 380 24.24 8.42 -29.40
C ARG A 380 24.13 9.77 -28.67
N ASN A 381 24.19 9.78 -27.32
CA ASN A 381 24.01 10.98 -26.50
C ASN A 381 24.90 10.97 -25.24
N PRO A 382 26.22 10.96 -25.40
CA PRO A 382 27.14 10.76 -24.26
C PRO A 382 27.30 11.99 -23.36
N HIS A 383 26.74 13.15 -23.75
CA HIS A 383 26.93 14.43 -23.05
C HIS A 383 25.67 14.90 -22.32
N ARG A 384 24.94 13.97 -21.73
CA ARG A 384 23.74 14.27 -20.95
C ARG A 384 23.85 13.72 -19.53
N TRP A 385 23.22 14.40 -18.60
CA TRP A 385 23.21 14.02 -17.20
C TRP A 385 21.79 13.76 -16.69
N ALA A 386 21.73 13.07 -15.56
CA ALA A 386 20.53 12.80 -14.81
C ALA A 386 20.62 13.38 -13.39
N TYR A 387 19.51 13.40 -12.67
CA TYR A 387 19.45 13.93 -11.30
C TYR A 387 20.50 13.32 -10.36
N ASP A 388 20.89 12.09 -10.60
CA ASP A 388 21.84 11.33 -9.80
C ASP A 388 23.26 11.95 -9.82
N ALA A 389 23.63 12.65 -10.89
CA ALA A 389 24.89 13.37 -10.94
C ALA A 389 25.01 14.40 -9.79
N VAL A 390 23.93 15.12 -9.51
CA VAL A 390 23.91 16.08 -8.39
C VAL A 390 23.99 15.33 -7.05
N VAL A 391 23.25 14.23 -6.91
CA VAL A 391 23.25 13.41 -5.68
C VAL A 391 24.66 12.88 -5.40
N TYR A 392 25.32 12.31 -6.41
CA TYR A 392 26.67 11.76 -6.24
C TYR A 392 27.70 12.83 -5.93
N TYR A 393 27.57 14.00 -6.54
CA TYR A 393 28.43 15.14 -6.22
C TYR A 393 28.32 15.54 -4.75
N GLU A 394 27.09 15.73 -4.23
CA GLU A 394 26.89 16.11 -2.84
C GLU A 394 27.38 15.02 -1.86
N VAL A 395 27.17 13.74 -2.18
CA VAL A 395 27.72 12.62 -1.40
C VAL A 395 29.25 12.68 -1.38
N GLU A 396 29.89 12.94 -2.51
CA GLU A 396 31.34 13.06 -2.63
C GLU A 396 31.90 14.20 -1.78
N GLN A 397 31.22 15.36 -1.79
CA GLN A 397 31.64 16.54 -1.00
C GLN A 397 31.64 16.27 0.51
N VAL A 398 30.75 15.40 0.96
CA VAL A 398 30.64 15.04 2.37
C VAL A 398 31.59 13.90 2.75
N LEU A 399 31.64 12.85 1.95
CA LEU A 399 32.41 11.64 2.29
C LEU A 399 33.92 11.84 2.12
N LYS A 400 34.33 12.52 1.06
CA LYS A 400 35.74 12.74 0.65
C LYS A 400 36.60 11.45 0.66
N LYS A 401 35.95 10.33 0.29
CA LYS A 401 36.52 9.00 0.15
C LYS A 401 35.73 8.20 -0.89
N PRO A 402 36.34 7.13 -1.47
CA PRO A 402 35.63 6.30 -2.45
C PRO A 402 34.29 5.79 -1.96
N PHE A 403 33.29 5.87 -2.84
CA PHE A 403 31.99 5.21 -2.72
C PHE A 403 31.55 4.68 -4.08
N TYR A 404 30.61 3.75 -4.07
CA TYR A 404 30.27 2.95 -5.23
C TYR A 404 28.81 3.15 -5.62
N VAL A 405 28.54 3.12 -6.92
CA VAL A 405 27.18 3.23 -7.47
C VAL A 405 26.95 2.09 -8.44
N ILE A 406 25.83 1.38 -8.28
CA ILE A 406 25.38 0.38 -9.25
C ILE A 406 24.12 0.91 -9.90
N LYS A 407 24.20 1.22 -11.20
CA LYS A 407 23.14 1.89 -11.95
C LYS A 407 22.63 1.02 -13.09
N GLU A 408 21.29 0.98 -13.26
CA GLU A 408 20.62 0.45 -14.44
C GLU A 408 19.53 1.42 -14.86
N SER A 409 19.48 1.85 -16.10
CA SER A 409 18.48 2.77 -16.60
C SER A 409 18.28 2.63 -18.11
N LEU A 410 17.04 2.83 -18.57
CA LEU A 410 16.74 2.92 -19.98
C LEU A 410 15.52 3.83 -20.18
N GLY A 411 15.65 4.85 -21.02
CA GLY A 411 14.58 5.79 -21.30
C GLY A 411 13.37 5.16 -21.97
N GLY A 412 12.17 5.58 -21.55
CA GLY A 412 10.90 5.11 -22.14
C GLY A 412 10.48 3.71 -21.73
N THR A 413 10.95 3.21 -20.58
CA THR A 413 10.65 1.85 -20.10
C THR A 413 9.59 1.84 -19.02
N ALA A 414 8.69 0.83 -19.04
CA ALA A 414 7.58 0.63 -18.12
C ALA A 414 7.88 -0.49 -17.12
N ILE A 415 7.14 -0.48 -15.98
CA ILE A 415 7.05 -1.64 -15.08
C ILE A 415 5.96 -2.59 -15.58
N ASP A 416 4.81 -2.04 -15.96
CA ASP A 416 3.65 -2.83 -16.40
C ASP A 416 3.83 -3.32 -17.83
N THR A 417 3.78 -4.64 -18.02
CA THR A 417 3.97 -5.28 -19.35
C THR A 417 2.83 -5.01 -20.33
N THR A 418 1.70 -4.47 -19.88
CA THR A 418 0.61 -4.02 -20.74
C THR A 418 0.82 -2.60 -21.29
N CYS A 419 1.80 -1.88 -20.77
CA CYS A 419 2.20 -0.57 -21.24
C CYS A 419 3.26 -0.66 -22.35
N GLN A 420 3.32 0.38 -23.18
CA GLN A 420 4.38 0.48 -24.19
C GLN A 420 5.73 0.73 -23.50
N SER A 421 6.75 -0.02 -23.88
CA SER A 421 8.10 0.07 -23.34
C SER A 421 9.14 -0.01 -24.45
N THR A 422 10.23 0.74 -24.30
CA THR A 422 11.35 0.78 -25.25
C THR A 422 11.92 -0.62 -25.45
N ASN A 423 12.02 -1.07 -26.69
CA ASN A 423 12.54 -2.38 -27.08
C ASN A 423 11.85 -3.57 -26.39
N LYS A 424 10.61 -3.37 -25.89
CA LYS A 424 9.90 -4.36 -25.06
C LYS A 424 10.67 -4.77 -23.81
N MET A 425 11.54 -3.92 -23.29
CA MET A 425 12.25 -4.09 -22.03
C MET A 425 11.44 -3.53 -20.88
N TYR A 426 11.27 -4.29 -19.81
CA TYR A 426 10.41 -3.93 -18.68
C TYR A 426 11.15 -4.08 -17.33
N TRP A 427 10.67 -3.29 -16.35
CA TRP A 427 11.04 -3.42 -14.94
C TRP A 427 10.14 -4.39 -14.16
N SER A 428 9.33 -5.17 -14.86
CA SER A 428 8.31 -6.02 -14.23
C SER A 428 8.91 -7.10 -13.34
N ALA A 429 8.35 -7.20 -12.12
CA ALA A 429 8.60 -8.30 -11.19
C ALA A 429 7.53 -9.39 -11.25
N ASN A 430 6.65 -9.37 -12.27
CA ASN A 430 5.63 -10.40 -12.47
C ASN A 430 6.32 -11.75 -12.75
N PRO A 431 6.02 -12.81 -11.97
CA PRO A 431 6.67 -14.12 -12.14
C PRO A 431 6.49 -14.72 -13.55
N ASP A 432 5.31 -14.59 -14.15
CA ASP A 432 5.04 -15.12 -15.49
C ASP A 432 5.88 -14.41 -16.55
N TYR A 433 6.02 -13.07 -16.43
CA TYR A 433 6.90 -12.31 -17.31
C TYR A 433 8.36 -12.72 -17.12
N LEU A 434 8.82 -12.82 -15.87
CA LEU A 434 10.21 -13.16 -15.56
C LEU A 434 10.58 -14.60 -15.98
N ALA A 435 9.61 -15.52 -16.03
CA ALA A 435 9.78 -16.88 -16.52
C ALA A 435 9.67 -16.99 -18.05
N SER A 436 9.12 -15.97 -18.71
CA SER A 436 8.87 -16.00 -20.15
C SER A 436 10.16 -15.81 -20.98
N THR A 437 10.14 -16.26 -22.24
CA THR A 437 11.20 -15.99 -23.20
C THR A 437 11.42 -14.50 -23.45
N ALA A 438 10.36 -13.68 -23.32
CA ALA A 438 10.45 -12.23 -23.45
C ALA A 438 11.35 -11.58 -22.40
N ALA A 439 11.50 -12.19 -21.22
CA ALA A 439 12.40 -11.71 -20.16
C ALA A 439 13.80 -12.33 -20.22
N ALA A 440 13.95 -13.45 -20.96
CA ALA A 440 15.18 -14.23 -21.02
C ALA A 440 16.01 -13.97 -22.31
N ASP A 441 15.39 -13.35 -23.32
CA ASP A 441 15.99 -13.23 -24.65
C ASP A 441 17.20 -12.29 -24.67
N LYS A 442 18.25 -12.70 -25.39
CA LYS A 442 19.57 -12.10 -25.67
C LYS A 442 19.82 -10.73 -25.01
N GLY A 443 20.61 -10.70 -23.93
CA GLY A 443 21.02 -9.49 -23.24
C GLY A 443 20.01 -9.01 -22.18
N GLY A 444 18.95 -9.76 -21.97
CA GLY A 444 17.96 -9.51 -20.91
C GLY A 444 16.99 -8.40 -21.25
N LYS A 445 15.86 -8.74 -21.85
CA LYS A 445 14.72 -7.81 -22.00
C LYS A 445 14.09 -7.43 -20.66
N SER A 446 14.47 -8.08 -19.57
CA SER A 446 14.14 -7.68 -18.22
C SER A 446 15.22 -6.77 -17.64
N LEU A 447 14.89 -5.48 -17.52
CA LEU A 447 15.77 -4.52 -16.85
C LEU A 447 15.95 -4.85 -15.36
N LEU A 448 14.95 -5.45 -14.74
CA LEU A 448 15.03 -5.88 -13.35
C LEU A 448 16.05 -7.00 -13.16
N LYS A 449 16.07 -8.01 -14.04
CA LYS A 449 17.11 -9.05 -14.03
C LYS A 449 18.47 -8.46 -14.33
N ALA A 450 18.59 -7.63 -15.39
CA ALA A 450 19.84 -6.97 -15.74
C ALA A 450 20.41 -6.16 -14.56
N PHE A 451 19.57 -5.46 -13.82
CA PHE A 451 19.96 -4.71 -12.63
C PHE A 451 20.49 -5.62 -11.51
N THR A 452 19.74 -6.69 -11.19
CA THR A 452 20.19 -7.64 -10.16
C THR A 452 21.44 -8.42 -10.57
N ASP A 453 21.60 -8.74 -11.85
CA ASP A 453 22.81 -9.37 -12.37
C ASP A 453 24.02 -8.44 -12.25
N ASN A 454 23.86 -7.13 -12.54
CA ASN A 454 24.89 -6.14 -12.31
C ASN A 454 25.26 -6.04 -10.83
N ILE A 455 24.26 -6.00 -9.93
CA ILE A 455 24.50 -6.00 -8.48
C ILE A 455 25.30 -7.23 -8.07
N GLY A 456 24.90 -8.43 -8.53
CA GLY A 456 25.60 -9.68 -8.24
C GLY A 456 27.03 -9.69 -8.76
N ALA A 457 27.22 -9.26 -10.01
CA ALA A 457 28.55 -9.19 -10.62
C ALA A 457 29.48 -8.21 -9.90
N CYS A 458 28.97 -7.04 -9.47
CA CYS A 458 29.73 -6.07 -8.68
C CYS A 458 30.13 -6.64 -7.31
N ILE A 459 29.22 -7.35 -6.65
CA ILE A 459 29.50 -8.01 -5.37
C ILE A 459 30.60 -9.04 -5.55
N ASP A 460 30.46 -9.96 -6.52
CA ASP A 460 31.37 -11.09 -6.70
C ASP A 460 32.77 -10.65 -7.14
N LYS A 461 32.85 -9.69 -8.04
CA LYS A 461 34.14 -9.33 -8.67
C LYS A 461 34.93 -8.30 -7.89
N GLN A 462 34.28 -7.37 -7.19
CA GLN A 462 34.97 -6.22 -6.60
C GLN A 462 34.56 -5.88 -5.18
N LEU A 463 33.25 -5.77 -4.87
CA LEU A 463 32.81 -5.27 -3.56
C LEU A 463 33.20 -6.20 -2.41
N SER A 464 33.14 -7.53 -2.62
CA SER A 464 33.54 -8.52 -1.60
C SER A 464 35.03 -8.51 -1.28
N GLN A 465 35.85 -7.91 -2.13
CA GLN A 465 37.29 -7.80 -1.95
C GLN A 465 37.70 -6.48 -1.27
N LEU A 466 36.78 -5.55 -1.05
CA LEU A 466 37.08 -4.26 -0.46
C LEU A 466 37.49 -4.41 1.01
N LYS A 467 38.61 -3.81 1.38
CA LYS A 467 39.00 -3.71 2.79
C LYS A 467 37.91 -2.98 3.58
N GLY A 468 37.47 -3.58 4.68
CA GLY A 468 36.37 -3.06 5.52
C GLY A 468 34.96 -3.40 5.00
N GLY A 469 34.85 -4.23 3.95
CA GLY A 469 33.58 -4.65 3.38
C GLY A 469 32.80 -3.52 2.71
N TYR A 470 31.56 -3.80 2.31
CA TYR A 470 30.67 -2.85 1.65
C TYR A 470 29.31 -2.76 2.33
N ASP A 471 28.60 -1.65 2.10
CA ASP A 471 27.28 -1.39 2.66
C ASP A 471 26.38 -0.80 1.57
N ILE A 472 25.49 -1.63 1.00
CA ILE A 472 24.43 -1.15 0.11
C ILE A 472 23.39 -0.45 0.97
N ARG A 473 23.39 0.89 0.96
CA ARG A 473 22.68 1.70 1.93
C ARG A 473 21.31 2.17 1.46
N VAL A 474 21.13 2.40 0.17
CA VAL A 474 19.91 2.99 -0.40
C VAL A 474 19.77 2.62 -1.87
N MET A 475 18.53 2.55 -2.34
CA MET A 475 18.17 2.49 -3.75
C MET A 475 17.48 3.79 -4.16
N LEU A 476 17.99 4.44 -5.19
CA LEU A 476 17.36 5.59 -5.85
C LEU A 476 16.55 5.09 -7.04
N TRP A 477 15.29 5.54 -7.13
CA TRP A 477 14.36 5.14 -8.18
C TRP A 477 13.66 6.33 -8.81
N HIS A 478 13.70 6.45 -10.13
CA HIS A 478 12.90 7.44 -10.85
C HIS A 478 12.36 6.88 -12.16
N GLN A 479 11.07 6.49 -12.14
CA GLN A 479 10.37 5.89 -13.27
C GLN A 479 8.84 6.11 -13.10
N GLY A 480 8.02 5.97 -14.15
CA GLY A 480 6.55 5.99 -14.08
C GLY A 480 5.88 6.61 -15.30
N GLU A 481 6.57 7.47 -16.08
CA GLU A 481 5.98 8.14 -17.23
C GLU A 481 5.50 7.15 -18.31
N SER A 482 6.16 6.01 -18.43
CA SER A 482 5.79 4.97 -19.37
C SER A 482 4.58 4.15 -18.93
N ASP A 483 4.25 4.17 -17.61
CA ASP A 483 3.11 3.46 -17.04
C ASP A 483 1.81 4.29 -17.00
N ARG A 484 1.77 5.43 -17.67
CA ARG A 484 0.62 6.36 -17.69
C ARG A 484 -0.69 5.75 -18.20
N LYS A 485 -0.65 4.62 -18.92
CA LYS A 485 -1.85 3.90 -19.36
C LYS A 485 -2.45 3.00 -18.28
N ALA A 486 -1.66 2.59 -17.29
CA ALA A 486 -2.09 1.78 -16.15
C ALA A 486 -1.63 2.38 -14.79
N PRO A 487 -1.92 3.67 -14.51
CA PRO A 487 -1.39 4.37 -13.34
C PRO A 487 -1.83 3.76 -12.01
N TRP A 488 -2.99 3.09 -12.00
CA TRP A 488 -3.52 2.42 -10.81
C TRP A 488 -2.73 1.16 -10.41
N ARG A 489 -2.00 0.55 -11.34
CA ARG A 489 -1.12 -0.60 -11.08
C ARG A 489 0.27 -0.19 -10.61
N TYR A 490 0.66 1.07 -10.87
CA TYR A 490 2.03 1.54 -10.69
C TYR A 490 2.57 1.30 -9.29
N TYR A 491 1.79 1.63 -8.25
CA TYR A 491 2.23 1.46 -6.86
C TYR A 491 2.45 -0.02 -6.50
N GLY A 492 1.50 -0.90 -6.85
CA GLY A 492 1.64 -2.34 -6.64
C GLY A 492 2.83 -2.93 -7.40
N ASN A 493 2.99 -2.54 -8.66
CA ASN A 493 4.10 -2.98 -9.51
C ASN A 493 5.45 -2.48 -8.96
N LEU A 494 5.54 -1.24 -8.49
CA LEU A 494 6.76 -0.71 -7.88
C LEU A 494 7.10 -1.41 -6.56
N LYS A 495 6.11 -1.72 -5.72
CA LYS A 495 6.33 -2.55 -4.52
C LYS A 495 6.92 -3.90 -4.87
N ALA A 496 6.42 -4.55 -5.91
CA ALA A 496 6.93 -5.84 -6.37
C ALA A 496 8.39 -5.72 -6.85
N VAL A 497 8.74 -4.67 -7.59
CA VAL A 497 10.14 -4.37 -8.00
C VAL A 497 11.05 -4.20 -6.79
N VAL A 498 10.64 -3.39 -5.82
CA VAL A 498 11.40 -3.16 -4.58
C VAL A 498 11.59 -4.47 -3.80
N SER A 499 10.52 -5.24 -3.65
CA SER A 499 10.58 -6.55 -2.97
C SER A 499 11.50 -7.53 -3.69
N TYR A 500 11.48 -7.53 -5.02
CA TYR A 500 12.37 -8.37 -5.81
C TYR A 500 13.85 -8.05 -5.56
N VAL A 501 14.24 -6.77 -5.59
CA VAL A 501 15.62 -6.33 -5.32
C VAL A 501 16.05 -6.65 -3.89
N ARG A 502 15.20 -6.38 -2.90
CA ARG A 502 15.44 -6.71 -1.49
C ARG A 502 15.66 -8.20 -1.27
N ASN A 503 14.76 -9.03 -1.81
CA ASN A 503 14.86 -10.49 -1.72
C ASN A 503 16.11 -11.02 -2.46
N TYR A 504 16.48 -10.41 -3.58
CA TYR A 504 17.72 -10.74 -4.27
C TYR A 504 18.93 -10.48 -3.38
N LEU A 505 19.02 -9.31 -2.76
CA LEU A 505 20.13 -8.95 -1.87
C LEU A 505 20.20 -9.88 -0.65
N VAL A 506 19.08 -10.18 -0.01
CA VAL A 506 19.02 -11.14 1.11
C VAL A 506 19.58 -12.49 0.69
N ARG A 507 19.13 -13.04 -0.45
CA ARG A 507 19.64 -14.32 -0.95
C ARG A 507 21.11 -14.27 -1.34
N LYS A 508 21.55 -13.17 -1.97
CA LYS A 508 22.93 -13.03 -2.47
C LYS A 508 23.93 -12.85 -1.35
N THR A 509 23.59 -12.16 -0.29
CA THR A 509 24.51 -11.80 0.80
C THR A 509 24.30 -12.60 2.08
N GLY A 510 23.14 -13.24 2.26
CA GLY A 510 22.71 -13.88 3.52
C GLY A 510 22.26 -12.88 4.59
N ASP A 511 22.38 -11.58 4.37
CA ASP A 511 22.04 -10.55 5.36
C ASP A 511 20.55 -10.16 5.28
N GLN A 512 19.77 -10.57 6.29
CA GLN A 512 18.33 -10.30 6.41
C GLN A 512 17.99 -8.80 6.50
N SER A 513 18.92 -7.95 6.92
CA SER A 513 18.67 -6.53 7.04
C SER A 513 18.42 -5.83 5.69
N TYR A 514 18.83 -6.45 4.57
CA TYR A 514 18.50 -5.96 3.23
C TYR A 514 17.00 -6.06 2.88
N ALA A 515 16.21 -6.87 3.60
CA ALA A 515 14.75 -6.85 3.49
C ALA A 515 14.15 -5.47 3.78
N GLN A 516 14.89 -4.61 4.49
CA GLN A 516 14.49 -3.24 4.83
C GLN A 516 15.33 -2.17 4.11
N LEU A 517 16.00 -2.50 2.99
CA LEU A 517 16.77 -1.53 2.23
C LEU A 517 15.91 -0.29 1.90
N PRO A 518 16.31 0.93 2.31
CA PRO A 518 15.59 2.15 1.98
C PRO A 518 15.53 2.39 0.46
N VAL A 519 14.37 2.86 -0.01
CA VAL A 519 14.17 3.26 -1.40
C VAL A 519 13.70 4.71 -1.45
N VAL A 520 14.41 5.52 -2.20
CA VAL A 520 14.10 6.93 -2.44
C VAL A 520 13.54 7.06 -3.85
N CYS A 521 12.27 7.45 -3.98
CA CYS A 521 11.62 7.61 -5.26
C CYS A 521 11.52 9.08 -5.66
N GLY A 522 11.96 9.38 -6.87
CA GLY A 522 11.69 10.66 -7.50
C GLY A 522 10.22 10.79 -7.89
N THR A 523 9.62 11.96 -7.64
CA THR A 523 8.25 12.29 -8.07
C THR A 523 8.27 13.33 -9.18
N TYR A 524 7.16 13.45 -9.90
CA TYR A 524 7.02 14.42 -11.00
C TYR A 524 6.71 15.81 -10.45
N SER A 525 7.18 16.84 -11.14
CA SER A 525 6.80 18.21 -10.81
C SER A 525 5.33 18.46 -11.20
N GLU A 526 4.62 19.26 -10.39
CA GLU A 526 3.24 19.66 -10.67
C GLU A 526 3.11 20.46 -11.98
N LYS A 527 4.22 21.04 -12.46
CA LYS A 527 4.30 21.81 -13.71
C LYS A 527 4.52 20.95 -14.97
N ALA A 528 4.79 19.66 -14.84
CA ALA A 528 4.91 18.76 -15.99
C ALA A 528 3.55 18.54 -16.66
N ALA A 529 3.16 19.43 -17.54
CA ALA A 529 1.83 19.52 -18.15
C ALA A 529 1.35 18.27 -18.90
N ALA A 530 2.25 17.35 -19.24
CA ALA A 530 1.93 16.10 -19.92
C ALA A 530 1.48 14.97 -18.98
N ILE A 531 1.61 15.15 -17.65
CA ILE A 531 1.38 14.11 -16.65
C ILE A 531 0.22 14.53 -15.76
N LYS A 532 -0.84 15.00 -16.38
CA LYS A 532 -2.03 15.52 -15.70
C LYS A 532 -2.59 14.55 -14.65
N ARG A 533 -2.72 15.07 -13.43
CA ARG A 533 -3.59 14.66 -12.29
C ARG A 533 -3.65 13.17 -11.92
N ARG A 534 -3.56 12.21 -12.86
CA ARG A 534 -3.74 10.77 -12.57
C ARG A 534 -2.51 10.11 -11.95
N LEU A 535 -1.30 10.42 -12.44
CA LEU A 535 -0.05 9.93 -11.85
C LEU A 535 0.33 10.70 -10.58
N LEU A 536 0.04 12.00 -10.52
CA LEU A 536 0.25 12.83 -9.31
C LEU A 536 -0.57 12.33 -8.12
N MET A 537 -1.80 11.88 -8.31
CA MET A 537 -2.58 11.31 -7.19
C MET A 537 -1.96 10.01 -6.64
N HIS A 538 -1.33 9.18 -7.47
CA HIS A 538 -0.68 7.96 -7.03
C HIS A 538 0.75 8.17 -6.51
N SER A 539 1.48 9.17 -7.04
CA SER A 539 2.80 9.54 -6.53
C SER A 539 2.75 10.39 -5.26
N THR A 540 1.70 11.19 -5.07
CA THR A 540 1.48 11.98 -3.84
C THR A 540 1.20 11.11 -2.62
N VAL A 541 0.72 9.89 -2.84
CA VAL A 541 0.55 8.86 -1.79
C VAL A 541 1.90 8.43 -1.20
N CYS A 542 2.95 8.36 -2.02
CA CYS A 542 4.32 8.16 -1.53
C CYS A 542 4.80 9.30 -0.62
N ASN A 543 4.36 10.54 -0.85
CA ASN A 543 4.85 11.72 -0.12
C ASN A 543 4.41 11.82 1.35
N ARG A 544 3.43 11.03 1.79
CA ARG A 544 2.86 11.19 3.15
C ARG A 544 3.47 10.28 4.21
N LYS A 545 4.42 9.40 3.92
CA LYS A 545 4.74 8.29 4.84
C LYS A 545 6.16 8.17 5.39
N THR A 546 7.10 9.15 5.30
CA THR A 546 8.40 8.87 5.96
C THR A 546 9.18 10.05 6.49
N ARG A 547 9.57 9.95 7.78
CA ARG A 547 10.56 10.78 8.48
C ARG A 547 11.99 10.22 8.46
N THR A 548 12.26 9.07 7.88
CA THR A 548 13.60 8.45 7.79
C THR A 548 14.58 9.25 6.92
N PHE A 549 14.09 10.27 6.24
CA PHE A 549 14.85 11.13 5.32
C PHE A 549 15.78 12.15 6.00
N MET A 550 15.59 12.47 7.26
CA MET A 550 16.37 13.53 7.93
C MET A 550 17.88 13.24 8.02
N TRP A 551 18.30 11.99 7.89
CA TRP A 551 19.73 11.66 7.93
C TRP A 551 20.47 11.97 6.62
N LEU A 552 19.85 11.74 5.46
CA LEU A 552 20.46 12.18 4.18
C LEU A 552 20.52 13.72 4.10
N MET A 553 19.60 14.42 4.75
CA MET A 553 19.54 15.88 4.78
C MET A 553 20.57 16.53 5.70
N SER A 554 20.98 15.86 6.78
CA SER A 554 22.09 16.36 7.61
C SER A 554 23.44 16.33 6.87
N VAL A 555 23.45 15.68 5.71
CA VAL A 555 24.60 15.52 4.83
C VAL A 555 24.55 16.48 3.62
N MET A 556 23.43 17.23 3.43
CA MET A 556 23.23 18.14 2.30
C MET A 556 22.89 19.56 2.78
N PRO A 557 23.86 20.46 2.94
CA PRO A 557 23.67 21.77 3.59
C PRO A 557 22.85 22.82 2.81
N HIS A 558 22.39 22.53 1.60
CA HIS A 558 21.70 23.52 0.74
C HIS A 558 20.33 23.06 0.22
N CYS A 559 19.59 22.25 0.97
CA CYS A 559 18.23 21.87 0.62
C CYS A 559 17.20 22.66 1.45
N GLU A 560 16.34 23.41 0.79
CA GLU A 560 15.18 24.04 1.44
C GLU A 560 14.08 22.99 1.69
N MET A 561 13.66 22.87 2.94
CA MET A 561 12.52 22.05 3.34
C MET A 561 11.24 22.88 3.39
N THR A 562 10.21 22.46 2.67
CA THR A 562 8.84 22.78 3.04
C THR A 562 8.28 21.63 3.89
N LYS A 563 7.35 21.92 4.82
CA LYS A 563 6.88 21.02 5.91
C LYS A 563 6.48 19.59 5.54
N SER A 564 6.52 19.18 4.27
CA SER A 564 6.09 17.87 3.81
C SER A 564 6.87 17.28 2.62
N THR A 565 7.84 18.00 2.03
CA THR A 565 8.45 17.57 0.76
C THR A 565 9.88 18.09 0.66
N LEU A 566 10.82 17.21 0.30
CA LEU A 566 12.15 17.65 -0.12
C LEU A 566 12.09 18.06 -1.58
N THR A 567 12.42 19.30 -1.85
CA THR A 567 12.54 19.80 -3.21
C THR A 567 13.99 20.12 -3.51
N LEU A 568 14.61 19.32 -4.38
CA LEU A 568 15.92 19.64 -4.95
C LEU A 568 15.71 20.67 -6.06
N ARG A 569 16.16 21.90 -5.83
CA ARG A 569 16.15 22.96 -6.85
C ARG A 569 17.45 22.89 -7.64
N VAL A 570 17.40 22.28 -8.81
CA VAL A 570 18.41 22.46 -9.85
C VAL A 570 17.77 23.38 -10.88
N GLN A 571 18.48 24.35 -11.41
CA GLN A 571 17.92 25.34 -12.35
C GLN A 571 17.02 24.64 -13.39
N ASN A 572 15.72 24.99 -13.37
CA ASN A 572 14.66 24.47 -14.25
C ASN A 572 14.15 23.04 -14.02
N PHE A 573 14.61 22.29 -13.02
CA PHE A 573 14.08 20.97 -12.68
C PHE A 573 13.68 20.89 -11.20
N TRP A 574 12.43 20.48 -10.93
CA TRP A 574 11.94 20.18 -9.59
C TRP A 574 11.77 18.65 -9.47
N ALA A 575 12.48 18.04 -8.59
CA ALA A 575 12.25 16.64 -8.22
C ALA A 575 11.79 16.58 -6.77
N CYS A 576 10.60 16.07 -6.53
CA CYS A 576 10.14 15.68 -5.19
C CYS A 576 10.58 14.25 -4.91
N VAL A 577 11.13 14.01 -3.74
CA VAL A 577 11.67 12.71 -3.36
C VAL A 577 10.79 12.06 -2.29
N CYS A 578 10.39 10.83 -2.52
CA CYS A 578 9.55 10.05 -1.62
C CYS A 578 10.27 8.77 -1.18
N ILE A 579 10.18 8.41 0.09
CA ILE A 579 10.72 7.16 0.61
C ILE A 579 9.60 6.13 0.74
N ILE A 580 9.81 4.95 0.16
CA ILE A 580 8.91 3.81 0.32
C ILE A 580 9.47 2.91 1.42
N ASN A 581 8.78 2.86 2.57
CA ASN A 581 8.90 1.75 3.50
C ASN A 581 7.79 0.75 3.16
N CYS A 582 8.18 -0.43 2.71
CA CYS A 582 7.28 -1.55 2.53
C CYS A 582 7.33 -2.45 3.74
#